data_0678babc3254ecd4bce51a7a197e3767
#
_entry.id   0678babc3254ecd4bce51a7a197e3767
#
_cell.length_a   1.000
_cell.length_b   1.000
_cell.length_c   1.000
_cell.angle_alpha   90.00
_cell.angle_beta   90.00
_cell.angle_gamma   90.00
#
_symmetry.space_group_name_H-M   'P 1'
#
loop_
_entity.id
_entity.type
_entity.pdbx_description
1 polymer ?
#
loop_
_entity_poly.entity_id
_entity_poly.type
_entity_poly.pdbx_seq_one_letter_code
_entity_poly.pdbx_strand_id
1 'polypeptide(L)'
;MIMVELEKRMDRPLPEDFVEEYRRRQAIELSRSVTCIPGAVELLKVVSRRKASICVASNAPRAKIDLNLQATDLEEFFQPSQIFSAYDVGKWKPDPTLFLHAAEQLGVAPKNCVVIEDSLAGIDAGIAAGMQTIGYAPTASQQPTDKVQFVHHLADLIPVLG
;
A
#
# COMPACT_ATOMS: atom_id res chain seq x y z
N MET A 1 13.66 4.79 -12.03
CA MET A 1 13.17 6.17 -12.29
C MET A 1 13.76 7.18 -11.29
N ILE A 2 13.61 7.03 -9.98
CA ILE A 2 14.18 7.95 -8.97
C ILE A 2 15.71 8.07 -9.05
N MET A 3 16.44 6.96 -9.26
CA MET A 3 17.91 6.93 -9.35
C MET A 3 18.45 7.69 -10.55
N VAL A 4 17.81 7.54 -11.71
CA VAL A 4 18.18 8.29 -12.94
C VAL A 4 17.99 9.79 -12.74
N GLU A 5 16.96 10.20 -12.02
CA GLU A 5 16.72 11.62 -11.72
C GLU A 5 17.75 12.17 -10.72
N LEU A 6 18.18 11.36 -9.75
CA LEU A 6 19.26 11.74 -8.83
C LEU A 6 20.59 11.92 -9.57
N GLU A 7 20.96 11.00 -10.45
CA GLU A 7 22.20 11.12 -11.26
C GLU A 7 22.19 12.38 -12.10
N LYS A 8 21.06 12.71 -12.74
CA LYS A 8 20.90 13.96 -13.49
C LYS A 8 21.10 15.21 -12.63
N ARG A 9 20.52 15.23 -11.42
CA ARG A 9 20.64 16.37 -10.50
C ARG A 9 22.04 16.51 -9.91
N MET A 10 22.74 15.41 -9.72
CA MET A 10 24.09 15.40 -9.17
C MET A 10 25.18 15.56 -10.24
N ASP A 11 24.82 15.50 -11.52
CA ASP A 11 25.72 15.54 -12.67
C ASP A 11 26.89 14.53 -12.56
N ARG A 12 26.58 13.36 -11.98
CA ARG A 12 27.52 12.24 -11.82
C ARG A 12 26.76 10.92 -11.61
N PRO A 13 27.36 9.78 -11.98
CA PRO A 13 26.78 8.48 -11.68
C PRO A 13 26.75 8.23 -10.16
N LEU A 14 25.76 7.47 -9.72
CA LEU A 14 25.71 6.97 -8.35
C LEU A 14 26.75 5.84 -8.17
N PRO A 15 27.31 5.66 -6.96
CA PRO A 15 28.14 4.49 -6.65
C PRO A 15 27.39 3.19 -6.96
N GLU A 16 28.12 2.14 -7.36
CA GLU A 16 27.51 0.84 -7.72
C GLU A 16 26.70 0.24 -6.56
N ASP A 17 27.15 0.43 -5.33
CA ASP A 17 26.51 -0.06 -4.11
C ASP A 17 25.46 0.88 -3.53
N PHE A 18 25.22 2.06 -4.15
CA PHE A 18 24.32 3.09 -3.62
C PHE A 18 22.92 2.57 -3.32
N VAL A 19 22.34 1.79 -4.23
CA VAL A 19 20.97 1.28 -4.07
C VAL A 19 20.87 0.29 -2.90
N GLU A 20 21.90 -0.56 -2.76
CA GLU A 20 21.97 -1.54 -1.68
C GLU A 20 22.13 -0.85 -0.32
N GLU A 21 23.08 0.07 -0.22
CA GLU A 21 23.34 0.83 1.00
C GLU A 21 22.14 1.72 1.39
N TYR A 22 21.49 2.36 0.41
CA TYR A 22 20.27 3.11 0.65
C TYR A 22 19.16 2.22 1.23
N ARG A 23 18.94 1.04 0.65
CA ARG A 23 17.94 0.08 1.13
C ARG A 23 18.28 -0.42 2.54
N ARG A 24 19.56 -0.71 2.79
CA ARG A 24 20.02 -1.13 4.12
C ARG A 24 19.77 -0.06 5.17
N ARG A 25 20.14 1.18 4.91
CA ARG A 25 19.87 2.32 5.83
C ARG A 25 18.39 2.54 6.03
N GLN A 26 17.61 2.53 4.95
CA GLN A 26 16.16 2.66 5.02
C GLN A 26 15.53 1.56 5.89
N ALA A 27 15.98 0.32 5.78
CA ALA A 27 15.48 -0.78 6.61
C ALA A 27 15.75 -0.55 8.10
N ILE A 28 16.95 -0.08 8.45
CA ILE A 28 17.32 0.26 9.84
C ILE A 28 16.44 1.38 10.39
N GLU A 29 16.24 2.46 9.62
CA GLU A 29 15.41 3.58 10.06
C GLU A 29 13.93 3.18 10.20
N LEU A 30 13.40 2.41 9.25
CA LEU A 30 12.03 1.92 9.32
C LEU A 30 11.80 1.03 10.54
N SER A 31 12.73 0.13 10.86
CA SER A 31 12.60 -0.73 12.05
C SER A 31 12.56 0.04 13.38
N ARG A 32 13.02 1.30 13.39
CA ARG A 32 13.09 2.14 14.59
C ARG A 32 11.98 3.18 14.68
N SER A 33 11.47 3.63 13.54
CA SER A 33 10.63 4.83 13.46
C SER A 33 9.24 4.58 12.91
N VAL A 34 9.00 3.43 12.23
CA VAL A 34 7.68 3.14 11.70
C VAL A 34 6.72 2.81 12.85
N THR A 35 5.54 3.40 12.79
CA THR A 35 4.46 3.14 13.74
C THR A 35 3.20 2.71 13.00
N CYS A 36 2.39 1.90 13.67
CA CYS A 36 1.10 1.50 13.13
C CYS A 36 0.19 2.71 12.95
N ILE A 37 -0.51 2.78 11.83
CA ILE A 37 -1.51 3.83 11.58
C ILE A 37 -2.65 3.66 12.58
N PRO A 38 -3.09 4.74 13.27
CA PRO A 38 -4.19 4.67 14.21
C PRO A 38 -5.48 4.10 13.57
N GLY A 39 -6.11 3.13 14.24
CA GLY A 39 -7.30 2.45 13.76
C GLY A 39 -7.05 1.25 12.84
N ALA A 40 -5.81 0.98 12.42
CA ALA A 40 -5.49 -0.13 11.52
C ALA A 40 -5.78 -1.49 12.17
N VAL A 41 -5.32 -1.71 13.39
CA VAL A 41 -5.53 -2.97 14.13
C VAL A 41 -7.02 -3.23 14.37
N GLU A 42 -7.76 -2.22 14.77
CA GLU A 42 -9.21 -2.30 14.99
C GLU A 42 -9.94 -2.67 13.71
N LEU A 43 -9.62 -2.00 12.61
CA LEU A 43 -10.19 -2.28 11.29
C LEU A 43 -9.89 -3.72 10.86
N LEU A 44 -8.62 -4.14 10.92
CA LEU A 44 -8.19 -5.49 10.53
C LEU A 44 -8.88 -6.57 11.38
N LYS A 45 -9.03 -6.36 12.69
CA LYS A 45 -9.79 -7.27 13.57
C LYS A 45 -11.25 -7.40 13.15
N VAL A 46 -11.90 -6.29 12.80
CA VAL A 46 -13.30 -6.32 12.34
C VAL A 46 -13.42 -7.06 11.01
N VAL A 47 -12.58 -6.75 10.03
CA VAL A 47 -12.61 -7.36 8.69
C VAL A 47 -12.32 -8.87 8.78
N SER A 48 -11.34 -9.28 9.61
CA SER A 48 -11.01 -10.70 9.83
C SER A 48 -12.17 -11.48 10.45
N ARG A 49 -12.90 -10.90 11.42
CA ARG A 49 -14.09 -11.54 12.01
C ARG A 49 -15.21 -11.76 11.01
N ARG A 50 -15.28 -10.95 9.98
CA ARG A 50 -16.27 -11.07 8.87
C ARG A 50 -15.83 -12.05 7.78
N LYS A 51 -14.65 -12.65 7.91
CA LYS A 51 -14.07 -13.57 6.93
C LYS A 51 -13.92 -12.95 5.54
N ALA A 52 -13.81 -11.62 5.45
CA ALA A 52 -13.51 -10.95 4.21
C ALA A 52 -12.05 -11.25 3.81
N SER A 53 -11.81 -11.46 2.53
CA SER A 53 -10.44 -11.58 2.01
C SER A 53 -9.75 -10.22 2.09
N ILE A 54 -8.57 -10.19 2.69
CA ILE A 54 -7.74 -8.99 2.82
C ILE A 54 -6.37 -9.22 2.20
N CYS A 55 -5.75 -8.17 1.72
CA CYS A 55 -4.39 -8.23 1.22
C CYS A 55 -3.66 -6.89 1.37
N VAL A 56 -2.34 -6.96 1.23
CA VAL A 56 -1.48 -5.78 1.02
C VAL A 56 -1.03 -5.78 -0.42
N ALA A 57 -1.21 -4.64 -1.12
CA ALA A 57 -0.71 -4.42 -2.47
C ALA A 57 0.12 -3.13 -2.50
N SER A 58 1.42 -3.23 -2.77
CA SER A 58 2.36 -2.12 -2.61
C SER A 58 3.34 -1.99 -3.77
N ASN A 59 3.72 -0.73 -4.08
CA ASN A 59 4.81 -0.44 -5.01
C ASN A 59 6.21 -0.75 -4.44
N ALA A 60 6.30 -1.14 -3.16
CA ALA A 60 7.56 -1.48 -2.51
C ALA A 60 8.00 -2.91 -2.82
N PRO A 61 9.32 -3.22 -2.76
CA PRO A 61 9.81 -4.60 -2.78
C PRO A 61 9.22 -5.42 -1.61
N ARG A 62 9.02 -6.72 -1.83
CA ARG A 62 8.45 -7.64 -0.85
C ARG A 62 9.13 -7.54 0.52
N ALA A 63 10.43 -7.57 0.58
CA ALA A 63 11.19 -7.49 1.84
C ALA A 63 10.90 -6.22 2.65
N LYS A 64 10.62 -5.08 1.97
CA LYS A 64 10.22 -3.84 2.65
C LYS A 64 8.80 -3.91 3.19
N ILE A 65 7.89 -4.57 2.48
CA ILE A 65 6.51 -4.77 2.96
C ILE A 65 6.54 -5.64 4.22
N ASP A 66 7.24 -6.76 4.17
CA ASP A 66 7.36 -7.70 5.30
C ASP A 66 7.98 -6.99 6.52
N LEU A 67 9.06 -6.21 6.34
CA LEU A 67 9.67 -5.42 7.41
C LEU A 67 8.69 -4.42 8.05
N ASN A 68 7.89 -3.73 7.25
CA ASN A 68 6.92 -2.76 7.77
C ASN A 68 5.80 -3.46 8.55
N LEU A 69 5.30 -4.60 8.06
CA LEU A 69 4.28 -5.39 8.75
C LEU A 69 4.80 -5.91 10.10
N GLN A 70 6.04 -6.43 10.14
CA GLN A 70 6.69 -6.87 11.38
C GLN A 70 6.89 -5.73 12.37
N ALA A 71 7.42 -4.60 11.91
CA ALA A 71 7.69 -3.45 12.78
C ALA A 71 6.42 -2.80 13.36
N THR A 72 5.26 -3.10 12.78
CA THR A 72 3.94 -2.60 13.23
C THR A 72 3.05 -3.66 13.85
N ASP A 73 3.55 -4.89 14.04
CA ASP A 73 2.80 -6.06 14.54
C ASP A 73 1.54 -6.38 13.71
N LEU A 74 1.58 -6.06 12.40
CA LEU A 74 0.46 -6.32 11.49
C LEU A 74 0.62 -7.61 10.67
N GLU A 75 1.78 -8.28 10.73
CA GLU A 75 2.01 -9.52 9.97
C GLU A 75 1.03 -10.63 10.34
N GLU A 76 0.54 -10.68 11.59
CA GLU A 76 -0.40 -11.70 12.04
C GLU A 76 -1.73 -11.70 11.27
N PHE A 77 -2.09 -10.59 10.63
CA PHE A 77 -3.35 -10.46 9.87
C PHE A 77 -3.25 -10.98 8.44
N PHE A 78 -2.04 -11.22 7.91
CA PHE A 78 -1.83 -11.54 6.51
C PHE A 78 -1.05 -12.82 6.31
N GLN A 79 -1.59 -13.71 5.48
CA GLN A 79 -0.81 -14.84 5.00
C GLN A 79 0.20 -14.35 3.95
N PRO A 80 1.35 -15.05 3.76
CA PRO A 80 2.32 -14.69 2.73
C PRO A 80 1.74 -14.57 1.32
N SER A 81 0.71 -15.34 0.99
CA SER A 81 -0.03 -15.30 -0.28
C SER A 81 -0.97 -14.10 -0.43
N GLN A 82 -1.15 -13.32 0.61
CA GLN A 82 -1.99 -12.11 0.62
C GLN A 82 -1.16 -10.81 0.53
N ILE A 83 0.14 -10.92 0.26
CA ILE A 83 1.03 -9.77 0.15
C ILE A 83 1.55 -9.68 -1.28
N PHE A 84 1.19 -8.63 -1.99
CA PHE A 84 1.49 -8.40 -3.40
C PHE A 84 2.42 -7.21 -3.57
N SER A 85 3.52 -7.42 -4.28
CA SER A 85 4.50 -6.40 -4.62
C SER A 85 4.43 -6.08 -6.11
N ALA A 86 4.53 -4.80 -6.45
CA ALA A 86 4.66 -4.37 -7.84
C ALA A 86 5.90 -4.94 -8.53
N TYR A 87 6.94 -5.31 -7.76
CA TYR A 87 8.15 -5.94 -8.29
C TYR A 87 7.87 -7.36 -8.80
N ASP A 88 6.93 -8.09 -8.20
CA ASP A 88 6.57 -9.44 -8.62
C ASP A 88 5.70 -9.40 -9.88
N VAL A 89 4.89 -8.36 -10.03
CA VAL A 89 3.98 -8.16 -11.16
C VAL A 89 4.64 -7.42 -12.33
N GLY A 90 5.71 -6.66 -12.07
CA GLY A 90 6.40 -5.82 -13.07
C GLY A 90 5.63 -4.57 -13.48
N LYS A 91 4.60 -4.17 -12.72
CA LYS A 91 3.75 -3.00 -12.95
C LYS A 91 3.51 -2.25 -11.65
N TRP A 92 3.68 -0.92 -11.69
CA TRP A 92 3.58 -0.03 -10.54
C TRP A 92 2.35 0.85 -10.65
N LYS A 93 1.70 1.15 -9.53
CA LYS A 93 0.66 2.19 -9.46
C LYS A 93 1.22 3.50 -10.07
N PRO A 94 0.48 4.19 -10.94
CA PRO A 94 -0.98 4.16 -11.13
C PRO A 94 -1.50 3.08 -12.12
N ASP A 95 -0.67 2.17 -12.64
CA ASP A 95 -1.16 1.05 -13.44
C ASP A 95 -2.04 0.12 -12.56
N PRO A 96 -3.26 -0.27 -13.01
CA PRO A 96 -4.19 -1.05 -12.21
C PRO A 96 -3.79 -2.53 -12.02
N THR A 97 -2.80 -3.02 -12.77
CA THR A 97 -2.44 -4.45 -12.85
C THR A 97 -2.16 -5.06 -11.48
N LEU A 98 -1.51 -4.33 -10.57
CA LEU A 98 -1.22 -4.84 -9.23
C LEU A 98 -2.50 -5.17 -8.45
N PHE A 99 -3.51 -4.30 -8.49
CA PHE A 99 -4.79 -4.53 -7.82
C PHE A 99 -5.62 -5.62 -8.50
N LEU A 100 -5.64 -5.64 -9.84
CA LEU A 100 -6.32 -6.67 -10.60
C LEU A 100 -5.70 -8.06 -10.34
N HIS A 101 -4.36 -8.15 -10.29
CA HIS A 101 -3.66 -9.37 -9.93
C HIS A 101 -4.00 -9.83 -8.50
N ALA A 102 -4.00 -8.93 -7.52
CA ALA A 102 -4.38 -9.26 -6.15
C ALA A 102 -5.83 -9.79 -6.06
N ALA A 103 -6.78 -9.17 -6.75
CA ALA A 103 -8.17 -9.61 -6.80
C ALA A 103 -8.30 -11.00 -7.43
N GLU A 104 -7.60 -11.27 -8.53
CA GLU A 104 -7.55 -12.58 -9.18
C GLU A 104 -7.01 -13.66 -8.24
N GLN A 105 -5.87 -13.41 -7.58
CA GLN A 105 -5.27 -14.37 -6.64
C GLN A 105 -6.16 -14.68 -5.43
N LEU A 106 -6.98 -13.71 -5.01
CA LEU A 106 -7.95 -13.88 -3.94
C LEU A 106 -9.30 -14.44 -4.42
N GLY A 107 -9.49 -14.62 -5.73
CA GLY A 107 -10.74 -15.12 -6.31
C GLY A 107 -11.92 -14.16 -6.17
N VAL A 108 -11.66 -12.84 -6.09
CA VAL A 108 -12.69 -11.81 -5.90
C VAL A 108 -12.81 -10.93 -7.14
N ALA A 109 -14.04 -10.73 -7.62
CA ALA A 109 -14.25 -9.82 -8.75
C ALA A 109 -13.90 -8.36 -8.36
N PRO A 110 -13.25 -7.56 -9.23
CA PRO A 110 -12.85 -6.19 -8.93
C PRO A 110 -13.96 -5.30 -8.37
N LYS A 111 -15.17 -5.41 -8.90
CA LYS A 111 -16.36 -4.66 -8.42
C LYS A 111 -16.75 -4.96 -6.97
N ASN A 112 -16.26 -6.04 -6.40
CA ASN A 112 -16.50 -6.46 -5.02
C ASN A 112 -15.28 -6.17 -4.12
N CYS A 113 -14.26 -5.49 -4.65
CA CYS A 113 -13.07 -5.09 -3.91
C CYS A 113 -13.18 -3.63 -3.45
N VAL A 114 -12.64 -3.38 -2.27
CA VAL A 114 -12.43 -2.02 -1.74
C VAL A 114 -10.93 -1.80 -1.65
N VAL A 115 -10.45 -0.71 -2.24
CA VAL A 115 -9.08 -0.22 -2.12
C VAL A 115 -9.05 0.91 -1.10
N ILE A 116 -8.15 0.83 -0.13
CA ILE A 116 -7.86 1.91 0.82
C ILE A 116 -6.44 2.39 0.53
N GLU A 117 -6.30 3.65 0.17
CA GLU A 117 -5.04 4.21 -0.34
C GLU A 117 -4.78 5.63 0.16
N ASP A 118 -3.49 5.92 0.39
CA ASP A 118 -3.01 7.24 0.83
C ASP A 118 -2.33 8.03 -0.28
N SER A 119 -1.99 7.38 -1.39
CA SER A 119 -1.29 8.00 -2.52
C SER A 119 -2.22 8.25 -3.71
N LEU A 120 -2.01 9.36 -4.43
CA LEU A 120 -2.74 9.64 -5.67
C LEU A 120 -2.56 8.53 -6.70
N ALA A 121 -1.33 8.02 -6.85
CA ALA A 121 -1.06 6.93 -7.78
C ALA A 121 -1.82 5.63 -7.43
N GLY A 122 -2.00 5.33 -6.14
CA GLY A 122 -2.78 4.19 -5.69
C GLY A 122 -4.29 4.40 -5.88
N ILE A 123 -4.77 5.61 -5.61
CA ILE A 123 -6.16 6.00 -5.86
C ILE A 123 -6.49 5.84 -7.35
N ASP A 124 -5.66 6.39 -8.23
CA ASP A 124 -5.83 6.28 -9.68
C ASP A 124 -5.83 4.81 -10.15
N ALA A 125 -4.92 3.99 -9.59
CA ALA A 125 -4.86 2.56 -9.89
C ALA A 125 -6.13 1.82 -9.45
N GLY A 126 -6.68 2.13 -8.27
CA GLY A 126 -7.92 1.53 -7.77
C GLY A 126 -9.12 1.87 -8.64
N ILE A 127 -9.25 3.15 -9.03
CA ILE A 127 -10.29 3.61 -9.95
C ILE A 127 -10.15 2.92 -11.31
N ALA A 128 -8.93 2.88 -11.86
CA ALA A 128 -8.66 2.22 -13.14
C ALA A 128 -8.91 0.71 -13.11
N ALA A 129 -8.77 0.06 -11.95
CA ALA A 129 -9.12 -1.34 -11.74
C ALA A 129 -10.64 -1.59 -11.65
N GLY A 130 -11.48 -0.55 -11.63
CA GLY A 130 -12.93 -0.67 -11.43
C GLY A 130 -13.33 -1.09 -10.01
N MET A 131 -12.50 -0.77 -9.01
CA MET A 131 -12.72 -1.07 -7.62
C MET A 131 -13.30 0.14 -6.88
N GLN A 132 -14.09 -0.10 -5.82
CA GLN A 132 -14.42 0.97 -4.90
C GLN A 132 -13.13 1.46 -4.24
N THR A 133 -12.85 2.75 -4.34
CA THR A 133 -11.61 3.32 -3.81
C THR A 133 -11.92 4.37 -2.77
N ILE A 134 -11.26 4.25 -1.62
CA ILE A 134 -11.37 5.18 -0.49
C ILE A 134 -9.96 5.74 -0.22
N GLY A 135 -9.86 7.05 -0.22
CA GLY A 135 -8.63 7.75 0.12
C GLY A 135 -8.43 7.81 1.65
N TYR A 136 -7.23 7.53 2.11
CA TYR A 136 -6.82 7.78 3.48
C TYR A 136 -5.96 9.03 3.54
N ALA A 137 -6.43 10.06 4.25
CA ALA A 137 -5.72 11.33 4.41
C ALA A 137 -5.77 11.77 5.88
N PRO A 138 -4.73 11.48 6.68
CA PRO A 138 -4.70 11.83 8.11
C PRO A 138 -4.70 13.35 8.35
N THR A 139 -4.38 14.13 7.33
CA THR A 139 -4.45 15.60 7.34
C THR A 139 -5.35 16.10 6.22
N ALA A 140 -6.07 17.18 6.44
CA ALA A 140 -7.04 17.76 5.49
C ALA A 140 -6.43 18.36 4.21
N SER A 141 -5.20 18.01 3.86
CA SER A 141 -4.49 18.55 2.69
C SER A 141 -4.94 17.93 1.35
N GLN A 142 -5.65 16.80 1.38
CA GLN A 142 -6.21 16.18 0.19
C GLN A 142 -7.73 16.44 0.14
N GLN A 143 -8.19 17.06 -0.94
CA GLN A 143 -9.60 17.37 -1.12
C GLN A 143 -10.34 16.15 -1.69
N PRO A 144 -11.56 15.85 -1.21
CA PRO A 144 -12.42 14.87 -1.84
C PRO A 144 -12.63 15.25 -3.31
N THR A 145 -12.53 14.26 -4.20
CA THR A 145 -13.00 14.40 -5.58
C THR A 145 -14.38 13.77 -5.69
N ASP A 146 -15.15 14.12 -6.69
CA ASP A 146 -16.48 13.52 -6.93
C ASP A 146 -16.46 11.99 -7.07
N LYS A 147 -15.25 11.40 -7.21
CA LYS A 147 -15.04 9.97 -7.44
C LYS A 147 -14.50 9.21 -6.24
N VAL A 148 -13.97 9.90 -5.23
CA VAL A 148 -13.27 9.26 -4.10
C VAL A 148 -13.67 9.91 -2.78
N GLN A 149 -14.20 9.10 -1.89
CA GLN A 149 -14.42 9.48 -0.51
C GLN A 149 -13.10 9.38 0.25
N PHE A 150 -12.79 10.38 1.06
CA PHE A 150 -11.63 10.36 1.96
C PHE A 150 -12.06 10.13 3.41
N VAL A 151 -11.25 9.35 4.11
CA VAL A 151 -11.34 9.18 5.56
C VAL A 151 -10.06 9.69 6.22
N HIS A 152 -10.21 10.26 7.41
CA HIS A 152 -9.08 10.79 8.18
C HIS A 152 -8.62 9.81 9.27
N HIS A 153 -9.45 8.83 9.56
CA HIS A 153 -9.17 7.77 10.53
C HIS A 153 -9.58 6.42 9.96
N LEU A 154 -8.75 5.39 10.09
CA LEU A 154 -9.10 4.07 9.56
C LEU A 154 -10.30 3.45 10.27
N ALA A 155 -10.53 3.80 11.53
CA ALA A 155 -11.72 3.37 12.27
C ALA A 155 -13.04 3.87 11.66
N ASP A 156 -13.04 4.97 10.90
CA ASP A 156 -14.23 5.49 10.22
C ASP A 156 -14.73 4.55 9.11
N LEU A 157 -13.89 3.60 8.69
CA LEU A 157 -14.27 2.56 7.71
C LEU A 157 -15.06 1.41 8.33
N ILE A 158 -15.02 1.23 9.65
CA ILE A 158 -15.70 0.11 10.32
C ILE A 158 -17.21 0.09 10.05
N PRO A 159 -17.95 1.21 10.13
CA PRO A 159 -19.37 1.23 9.77
C PRO A 159 -19.64 1.02 8.28
N VAL A 160 -18.71 1.48 7.42
CA VAL A 160 -18.88 1.43 5.95
C VAL A 160 -18.68 0.00 5.42
N LEU A 161 -17.79 -0.75 6.06
CA LEU A 161 -17.49 -2.15 5.73
C LEU A 161 -18.39 -3.12 6.50
N GLY A 162 -19.35 -2.59 7.23
CA GLY A 162 -20.28 -3.24 8.13
C GLY A 162 -21.52 -3.88 7.53
#